data_db89d5de58c1cbb17209b519a8e32d9b
#
_entry.id   db89d5de58c1cbb17209b519a8e32d9b
#
_cell.length_a   1.000
_cell.length_b   1.000
_cell.length_c   1.000
_cell.angle_alpha   90.00
_cell.angle_beta   90.00
_cell.angle_gamma   90.00
#
_symmetry.space_group_name_H-M   'P 1'
#
loop_
_entity.id
_entity.type
_entity.pdbx_description
1 polymer ?
#
loop_
_entity_poly.entity_id
_entity_poly.type
_entity_poly.pdbx_seq_one_letter_code
_entity_poly.pdbx_strand_id
1 'polypeptide(L)' 'MAKNTDTNEGLLTLKQAAALLNCHPNTLRLWDKNGYLPAIRIGKRGDRRYKKEDVMKLLNKG' A
#
# COMPACT_ATOMS: atom_id res chain seq x y z
N MET A 1 4.70 -5.58 -20.38
CA MET A 1 4.52 -5.50 -20.00
C MET A 1 4.05 -5.58 -19.34
N ALA A 2 3.72 -5.59 -19.06
CA ALA A 2 3.17 -5.61 -18.49
C ALA A 2 2.64 -5.62 -17.91
N LYS A 3 2.49 -5.51 -17.80
CA LYS A 3 1.96 -5.43 -17.26
C LYS A 3 1.29 -5.46 -16.58
N ASN A 4 0.99 -5.50 -16.37
CA ASN A 4 0.31 -5.37 -15.76
C ASN A 4 -0.02 -4.88 -15.15
N THR A 5 -0.10 -4.75 -14.91
CA THR A 5 -0.52 -4.34 -14.32
C THR A 5 -0.78 -3.43 -14.15
N ASP A 6 -0.71 -2.96 -14.80
CA ASP A 6 -1.23 -2.00 -14.93
C ASP A 6 -2.10 -1.29 -14.10
N THR A 7 -3.06 -1.70 -13.91
CA THR A 7 -4.01 -1.18 -12.97
C THR A 7 -3.38 -0.79 -11.66
N ASN A 8 -2.20 -1.25 -11.40
CA ASN A 8 -1.51 -1.00 -10.16
C ASN A 8 -0.45 0.05 -10.26
N GLU A 9 -0.48 0.78 -11.35
CA GLU A 9 0.46 1.86 -11.51
C GLU A 9 0.24 2.87 -10.40
N GLY A 10 1.27 3.18 -9.66
CA GLY A 10 1.17 4.10 -8.55
C GLY A 10 0.60 3.49 -7.28
N LEU A 11 0.31 2.19 -7.32
CA LEU A 11 -0.21 1.48 -6.16
C LEU A 11 0.75 0.36 -5.76
N LEU A 12 0.79 0.08 -4.48
CA LEU A 12 1.64 -0.96 -3.93
C LEU A 12 0.80 -2.01 -3.24
N THR A 13 1.25 -3.25 -3.31
CA THR A 13 0.61 -4.31 -2.54
C THR A 13 0.97 -4.14 -1.08
N LEU A 14 0.25 -4.85 -0.21
CA LEU A 14 0.56 -4.85 1.21
C LEU A 14 2.02 -5.23 1.46
N LYS A 15 2.48 -6.28 0.81
CA LYS A 15 3.86 -6.72 0.97
C LYS A 15 4.86 -5.68 0.50
N GLN A 16 4.58 -5.08 -0.65
CA GLN A 16 5.48 -4.09 -1.21
C GLN A 16 5.58 -2.87 -0.30
N ALA A 17 4.44 -2.40 0.18
CA ALA A 17 4.42 -1.25 1.07
C ALA A 17 5.15 -1.55 2.38
N ALA A 18 4.91 -2.74 2.92
CA ALA A 18 5.58 -3.14 4.16
C ALA A 18 7.09 -3.20 3.98
N ALA A 19 7.54 -3.72 2.84
CA ALA A 19 8.97 -3.81 2.56
C ALA A 19 9.59 -2.42 2.46
N LEU A 20 8.91 -1.52 1.77
CA LEU A 20 9.42 -0.15 1.63
C LEU A 20 9.48 0.57 2.96
N LEU A 21 8.48 0.37 3.79
CA LEU A 21 8.43 1.03 5.10
C LEU A 21 9.21 0.28 6.17
N ASN A 22 9.75 -0.88 5.79
CA ASN A 22 10.54 -1.70 6.69
C ASN A 22 9.76 -2.04 7.96
N CYS A 23 8.52 -2.48 7.76
CA CYS A 23 7.67 -2.86 8.88
C CYS A 23 6.90 -4.13 8.52
N HIS A 24 6.28 -4.71 9.55
CA HIS A 24 5.50 -5.92 9.35
C HIS A 24 4.18 -5.60 8.64
N PRO A 25 3.70 -6.51 7.76
CA PRO A 25 2.42 -6.28 7.09
C PRO A 25 1.26 -6.02 8.04
N ASN A 26 1.27 -6.64 9.21
CA ASN A 26 0.21 -6.39 10.19
C ASN A 26 0.16 -4.95 10.65
N THR A 27 1.31 -4.28 10.66
CA THR A 27 1.37 -2.87 11.01
C THR A 27 0.56 -2.05 10.02
N LEU A 28 0.70 -2.38 8.72
CA LEU A 28 -0.05 -1.66 7.70
C LEU A 28 -1.55 -1.91 7.81
N ARG A 29 -1.93 -3.13 8.16
CA ARG A 29 -3.34 -3.43 8.35
C ARG A 29 -3.92 -2.60 9.49
N LEU A 30 -3.15 -2.46 10.54
CA LEU A 30 -3.56 -1.64 11.67
C LEU A 30 -3.66 -0.18 11.27
N TRP A 31 -2.70 0.31 10.52
CA TRP A 31 -2.72 1.69 10.05
C TRP A 31 -3.89 1.97 9.12
N ASP A 32 -4.26 0.98 8.31
CA ASP A 32 -5.44 1.09 7.47
C ASP A 32 -6.69 1.20 8.34
N LYS A 33 -6.76 0.37 9.36
CA LYS A 33 -7.92 0.33 10.24
C LYS A 33 -8.11 1.65 10.99
N ASN A 34 -7.02 2.25 11.46
CA ASN A 34 -7.15 3.47 12.24
C ASN A 34 -6.98 4.74 11.39
N GLY A 35 -6.86 4.59 10.08
CA GLY A 35 -6.85 5.73 9.18
C GLY A 35 -5.51 6.42 9.01
N TYR A 36 -4.47 5.90 9.62
CA TYR A 36 -3.15 6.50 9.51
C TYR A 36 -2.58 6.34 8.09
N LEU A 37 -2.76 5.16 7.52
CA LEU A 37 -2.35 4.90 6.14
C LEU A 37 -3.46 4.05 5.51
N PRO A 38 -4.54 4.69 5.06
CA PRO A 38 -5.68 3.95 4.54
C PRO A 38 -5.34 3.24 3.24
N ALA A 39 -5.87 2.05 3.09
CA ALA A 39 -5.68 1.24 1.90
C ALA A 39 -6.83 1.46 0.94
N ILE A 40 -6.53 1.28 -0.33
CA ILE A 40 -7.55 1.28 -1.38
C ILE A 40 -7.92 -0.15 -1.66
N ARG A 41 -9.21 -0.41 -1.77
CA ARG A 41 -9.68 -1.75 -2.13
C ARG A 41 -9.92 -1.80 -3.61
N ILE A 42 -9.34 -2.78 -4.28
CA ILE A 42 -9.52 -2.92 -5.72
C ILE A 42 -10.02 -4.33 -6.04
N GLY A 43 -10.68 -4.42 -7.20
CA GLY A 43 -11.19 -5.71 -7.64
C GLY A 43 -12.39 -6.16 -6.85
N LYS A 44 -13.01 -7.22 -7.32
CA LYS A 44 -14.19 -7.78 -6.66
C LYS A 44 -13.88 -8.35 -5.30
N ARG A 45 -12.64 -8.80 -5.13
CA ARG A 45 -12.23 -9.41 -3.87
C ARG A 45 -11.86 -8.37 -2.82
N GLY A 46 -11.73 -7.10 -3.23
CA GLY A 46 -11.39 -6.06 -2.29
C GLY A 46 -9.94 -6.14 -1.83
N ASP A 47 -9.04 -6.49 -2.73
CA ASP A 47 -7.64 -6.55 -2.38
C ASP A 47 -7.13 -5.19 -1.96
N ARG A 48 -6.27 -5.18 -0.95
CA ARG A 48 -5.70 -3.94 -0.45
C ARG A 48 -4.56 -3.48 -1.35
N ARG A 49 -4.57 -2.18 -1.60
CA ARG A 49 -3.44 -1.52 -2.28
C ARG A 49 -3.20 -0.21 -1.57
N TYR A 50 -1.94 0.18 -1.51
CA TYR A 50 -1.56 1.44 -0.87
C TYR A 50 -1.03 2.38 -1.93
N LYS A 51 -1.41 3.64 -1.84
CA LYS A 51 -0.91 4.62 -2.79
C LYS A 51 0.59 4.81 -2.58
N LYS A 52 1.33 4.71 -3.66
CA LYS A 52 2.77 4.85 -3.58
C LYS A 52 3.15 6.20 -2.98
N GLU A 53 2.45 7.25 -3.38
CA GLU A 53 2.76 8.58 -2.86
C GLU A 53 2.54 8.69 -1.36
N ASP A 54 1.51 8.02 -0.84
CA ASP A 54 1.27 8.01 0.58
C ASP A 54 2.39 7.28 1.33
N VAL A 55 2.82 6.16 0.77
CA VAL A 55 3.91 5.39 1.36
C VAL A 55 5.21 6.20 1.34
N MET A 56 5.46 6.85 0.23
CA MET A 56 6.67 7.67 0.09
C MET A 56 6.67 8.85 1.06
N LYS A 57 5.50 9.41 1.32
CA LYS A 57 5.40 10.48 2.30
C LYS A 57 5.83 10.04 3.68
N LEU A 58 5.43 8.82 4.05
CA LEU A 58 5.84 8.27 5.34
C LEU A 58 7.33 8.02 5.39
N LEU A 59 7.90 7.57 4.29
CA LEU A 59 9.34 7.35 4.21
C LEU A 59 10.10 8.65 4.38
N ASN A 60 9.64 9.70 3.72
CA ASN A 60 10.32 10.98 3.77
C ASN A 60 10.15 11.69 5.10
N LYS A 61 9.09 11.35 5.79
CA LYS A 61 8.78 11.99 7.05
C LYS A 61 9.76 11.61 8.14
N GLY A 62 10.18 10.36 8.10
CA GLY A 62 11.06 9.82 9.10
C GLY A 62 12.39 10.48 9.11
#